data_ecf7281b03fc0a682946664afa4ad140
#
_entry.id   ecf7281b03fc0a682946664afa4ad140
#
_cell.length_a   1.000
_cell.length_b   1.000
_cell.length_c   1.000
_cell.angle_alpha   90.00
_cell.angle_beta   90.00
_cell.angle_gamma   90.00
#
_symmetry.space_group_name_H-M   'P 1'
#
loop_
_entity.id
_entity.type
_entity.pdbx_description
1 polymer ?
#
loop_
_entity_poly.entity_id
_entity_poly.type
_entity_poly.pdbx_seq_one_letter_code
_entity_poly.pdbx_strand_id
1 'polypeptide(L)'
;NSFFYYFSYFILFCHFILHSSMAHASAHSTYRLIQLLSRLPLKFGQTLARWVASLIYHFSLSKLSKIISLNVKIALPHLAENEQRHIIKHAIQNEMTSYFEFVSIWGSSAQKNIQRIQKIYGEERFHAALAENKGLVLIIPHFGTWEVMNAWLSQYTEMTILYKPVKSPEADRFVREARSRERAHLVPTDDSGVRQIFKALKQGGTTVILPDHSPDHGGEMVQYFGIPLASSSLSAKLIQKTKARALFLYAIRNDDGFDLHIETLPEQIYTGRAEQGTRIIHHAIEQLIERYPTHYHWSY
;
A
#
# COMPACT_ATOMS: atom_id res chain seq x y z
N ASN A 1 -6.82 -3.27 -8.56
CA ASN A 1 -7.94 -2.34 -8.75
C ASN A 1 -8.94 -2.30 -7.58
N SER A 2 -8.79 -3.17 -6.60
CA SER A 2 -9.70 -3.23 -5.44
C SER A 2 -9.56 -2.00 -4.54
N PHE A 3 -8.36 -1.52 -4.26
CA PHE A 3 -8.12 -0.36 -3.39
C PHE A 3 -8.94 0.87 -3.81
N PHE A 4 -8.81 1.32 -5.07
CA PHE A 4 -9.53 2.49 -5.57
C PHE A 4 -11.03 2.25 -5.72
N TYR A 5 -11.44 1.02 -5.93
CA TYR A 5 -12.84 0.64 -5.95
C TYR A 5 -13.45 0.79 -4.55
N TYR A 6 -12.82 0.25 -3.50
CA TYR A 6 -13.30 0.33 -2.13
C TYR A 6 -13.07 1.72 -1.51
N PHE A 7 -12.01 2.42 -1.88
CA PHE A 7 -11.80 3.81 -1.52
C PHE A 7 -12.89 4.72 -2.11
N SER A 8 -13.32 4.48 -3.36
CA SER A 8 -14.47 5.17 -3.95
C SER A 8 -15.77 4.84 -3.21
N TYR A 9 -15.98 3.59 -2.78
CA TYR A 9 -17.12 3.22 -1.92
C TYR A 9 -17.02 3.83 -0.53
N PHE A 10 -15.85 3.94 0.03
CA PHE A 10 -15.63 4.63 1.29
C PHE A 10 -15.98 6.11 1.19
N ILE A 11 -15.56 6.78 0.13
CA ILE A 11 -15.95 8.18 -0.15
C ILE A 11 -17.47 8.27 -0.38
N LEU A 12 -18.05 7.33 -1.14
CA LEU A 12 -19.49 7.24 -1.36
C LEU A 12 -20.26 6.92 -0.07
N PHE A 13 -19.71 6.10 0.81
CA PHE A 13 -20.29 5.78 2.12
C PHE A 13 -20.23 7.00 3.07
N CYS A 14 -19.13 7.73 3.10
CA CYS A 14 -19.05 9.01 3.80
C CYS A 14 -20.03 10.04 3.21
N HIS A 15 -20.20 10.02 1.89
CA HIS A 15 -21.17 10.86 1.19
C HIS A 15 -22.62 10.45 1.48
N PHE A 16 -22.90 9.15 1.55
CA PHE A 16 -24.21 8.60 1.91
C PHE A 16 -24.62 8.93 3.36
N ILE A 17 -23.68 8.84 4.31
CA ILE A 17 -23.95 9.21 5.72
C ILE A 17 -24.23 10.70 5.86
N LEU A 18 -23.57 11.55 5.07
CA LEU A 18 -23.70 13.01 5.15
C LEU A 18 -24.81 13.59 4.26
N HIS A 19 -25.26 12.82 3.26
CA HIS A 19 -26.23 13.29 2.27
C HIS A 19 -27.24 12.22 1.89
N SER A 20 -28.14 11.85 2.80
CA SER A 20 -29.33 11.07 2.46
C SER A 20 -30.34 11.84 1.56
N SER A 21 -29.97 12.98 1.02
CA SER A 21 -30.89 13.86 0.30
C SER A 21 -30.27 14.71 -0.81
N MET A 22 -29.36 14.24 -1.66
CA MET A 22 -29.12 14.96 -2.93
C MET A 22 -28.31 14.13 -3.95
N ALA A 23 -28.91 13.79 -5.04
CA ALA A 23 -28.36 13.00 -6.15
C ALA A 23 -27.35 13.76 -7.06
N HIS A 24 -26.98 15.00 -6.76
CA HIS A 24 -26.01 15.82 -7.51
C HIS A 24 -25.13 16.64 -6.56
N ALA A 25 -24.26 15.98 -5.81
CA ALA A 25 -23.17 16.73 -5.18
C ALA A 25 -22.19 17.19 -6.28
N SER A 26 -21.95 18.49 -6.37
CA SER A 26 -20.97 19.02 -7.34
C SER A 26 -19.58 18.47 -7.04
N ALA A 27 -18.72 18.32 -8.06
CA ALA A 27 -17.31 17.92 -7.94
C ALA A 27 -16.58 18.67 -6.81
N HIS A 28 -16.86 19.96 -6.64
CA HIS A 28 -16.35 20.81 -5.57
C HIS A 28 -16.73 20.32 -4.16
N SER A 29 -17.90 19.71 -3.97
CA SER A 29 -18.32 19.23 -2.64
C SER A 29 -17.58 17.97 -2.22
N THR A 30 -17.29 17.06 -3.14
CA THR A 30 -16.50 15.84 -2.87
C THR A 30 -15.07 16.18 -2.44
N TYR A 31 -14.39 17.07 -3.15
CA TYR A 31 -13.05 17.51 -2.77
C TYR A 31 -13.03 18.18 -1.39
N ARG A 32 -13.97 19.08 -1.11
CA ARG A 32 -14.08 19.74 0.20
C ARG A 32 -14.37 18.75 1.33
N LEU A 33 -15.20 17.74 1.08
CA LEU A 33 -15.48 16.67 2.03
C LEU A 33 -14.20 15.88 2.36
N ILE A 34 -13.43 15.47 1.36
CA ILE A 34 -12.15 14.78 1.56
C ILE A 34 -11.20 15.66 2.38
N GLN A 35 -11.10 16.95 2.05
CA GLN A 35 -10.29 17.91 2.81
C GLN A 35 -10.75 18.05 4.27
N LEU A 36 -12.07 18.06 4.52
CA LEU A 36 -12.60 18.12 5.89
C LEU A 36 -12.26 16.86 6.68
N LEU A 37 -12.50 15.69 6.08
CA LEU A 37 -12.18 14.41 6.69
C LEU A 37 -10.67 14.27 6.99
N SER A 38 -9.82 14.80 6.13
CA SER A 38 -8.37 14.75 6.31
C SER A 38 -7.86 15.57 7.50
N ARG A 39 -8.65 16.54 7.97
CA ARG A 39 -8.32 17.38 9.13
C ARG A 39 -8.73 16.79 10.47
N LEU A 40 -9.51 15.71 10.47
CA LEU A 40 -9.89 15.05 11.70
C LEU A 40 -8.67 14.52 12.46
N PRO A 41 -8.68 14.58 13.80
CA PRO A 41 -7.63 13.96 14.59
C PRO A 41 -7.48 12.48 14.24
N LEU A 42 -6.24 12.00 14.07
CA LEU A 42 -5.96 10.63 13.61
C LEU A 42 -6.66 9.59 14.46
N LYS A 43 -6.56 9.71 15.80
CA LYS A 43 -7.21 8.78 16.75
C LYS A 43 -8.74 8.77 16.64
N PHE A 44 -9.36 9.92 16.34
CA PHE A 44 -10.79 9.98 16.10
C PHE A 44 -11.19 9.23 14.83
N GLY A 45 -10.46 9.48 13.72
CA GLY A 45 -10.67 8.78 12.46
C GLY A 45 -10.49 7.26 12.61
N GLN A 46 -9.46 6.81 13.31
CA GLN A 46 -9.21 5.40 13.62
C GLN A 46 -10.35 4.77 14.43
N THR A 47 -10.88 5.48 15.44
CA THR A 47 -12.01 4.99 16.25
C THR A 47 -13.26 4.86 15.42
N LEU A 48 -13.58 5.86 14.62
CA LEU A 48 -14.73 5.83 13.70
C LEU A 48 -14.60 4.68 12.69
N ALA A 49 -13.41 4.49 12.11
CA ALA A 49 -13.14 3.40 11.18
C ALA A 49 -13.36 2.01 11.81
N ARG A 50 -12.88 1.80 13.03
CA ARG A 50 -13.09 0.54 13.76
C ARG A 50 -14.56 0.28 14.06
N TRP A 51 -15.31 1.32 14.39
CA TRP A 51 -16.76 1.21 14.61
C TRP A 51 -17.49 0.80 13.32
N VAL A 52 -17.21 1.48 12.22
CA VAL A 52 -17.76 1.16 10.89
C VAL A 52 -17.38 -0.27 10.47
N ALA A 53 -16.11 -0.65 10.65
CA ALA A 53 -15.64 -2.00 10.35
C ALA A 53 -16.35 -3.08 11.16
N SER A 54 -16.67 -2.79 12.42
CA SER A 54 -17.43 -3.72 13.29
C SER A 54 -18.85 -3.93 12.78
N LEU A 55 -19.50 -2.89 12.27
CA LEU A 55 -20.80 -3.02 11.61
C LEU A 55 -20.71 -3.84 10.33
N ILE A 56 -19.72 -3.55 9.48
CA ILE A 56 -19.46 -4.30 8.22
C ILE A 56 -19.28 -5.79 8.52
N TYR A 57 -18.47 -6.13 9.53
CA TYR A 57 -18.22 -7.51 9.93
C TYR A 57 -19.48 -8.18 10.46
N HIS A 58 -20.17 -7.54 11.40
CA HIS A 58 -21.33 -8.12 12.10
C HIS A 58 -22.50 -8.42 11.14
N PHE A 59 -22.77 -7.54 10.22
CA PHE A 59 -23.87 -7.69 9.28
C PHE A 59 -23.49 -8.37 7.96
N SER A 60 -22.21 -8.77 7.79
CA SER A 60 -21.68 -9.32 6.52
C SER A 60 -22.09 -8.50 5.27
N LEU A 61 -22.23 -7.19 5.46
CA LEU A 61 -22.90 -6.27 4.52
C LEU A 61 -22.08 -5.95 3.28
N SER A 62 -20.82 -6.35 3.21
CA SER A 62 -19.96 -5.90 2.12
C SER A 62 -19.31 -7.04 1.35
N LYS A 63 -19.15 -6.82 0.05
CA LYS A 63 -18.32 -7.67 -0.81
C LYS A 63 -16.88 -7.78 -0.26
N LEU A 64 -16.39 -6.72 0.39
CA LEU A 64 -15.09 -6.66 1.04
C LEU A 64 -14.93 -7.75 2.10
N SER A 65 -15.87 -7.88 3.04
CA SER A 65 -15.78 -8.88 4.11
C SER A 65 -15.76 -10.32 3.57
N LYS A 66 -16.47 -10.59 2.48
CA LYS A 66 -16.47 -11.90 1.81
C LYS A 66 -15.13 -12.20 1.16
N ILE A 67 -14.52 -11.23 0.47
CA ILE A 67 -13.21 -11.38 -0.17
C ILE A 67 -12.13 -11.61 0.90
N ILE A 68 -12.08 -10.78 1.95
CA ILE A 68 -11.14 -10.95 3.05
C ILE A 68 -11.29 -12.33 3.69
N SER A 69 -12.53 -12.78 3.97
CA SER A 69 -12.80 -14.10 4.53
C SER A 69 -12.30 -15.23 3.64
N LEU A 70 -12.55 -15.12 2.33
CA LEU A 70 -12.11 -16.12 1.36
C LEU A 70 -10.57 -16.18 1.30
N ASN A 71 -9.90 -15.03 1.14
CA ASN A 71 -8.46 -14.96 1.02
C ASN A 71 -7.72 -15.45 2.27
N VAL A 72 -8.20 -15.10 3.47
CA VAL A 72 -7.64 -15.62 4.73
C VAL A 72 -7.77 -17.15 4.81
N LYS A 73 -8.94 -17.69 4.46
CA LYS A 73 -9.16 -19.16 4.48
C LYS A 73 -8.29 -19.91 3.48
N ILE A 74 -8.05 -19.30 2.32
CA ILE A 74 -7.21 -19.88 1.26
C ILE A 74 -5.73 -19.80 1.65
N ALA A 75 -5.27 -18.67 2.15
CA ALA A 75 -3.85 -18.45 2.45
C ALA A 75 -3.41 -19.13 3.77
N LEU A 76 -4.30 -19.21 4.75
CA LEU A 76 -4.01 -19.73 6.09
C LEU A 76 -4.90 -20.95 6.46
N PRO A 77 -4.95 -22.00 5.63
CA PRO A 77 -5.84 -23.15 5.85
C PRO A 77 -5.45 -24.01 7.05
N HIS A 78 -4.21 -23.87 7.53
CA HIS A 78 -3.67 -24.60 8.68
C HIS A 78 -4.15 -24.06 10.04
N LEU A 79 -4.71 -22.85 10.05
CA LEU A 79 -5.21 -22.23 11.26
C LEU A 79 -6.60 -22.76 11.64
N ALA A 80 -6.87 -22.85 12.92
CA ALA A 80 -8.19 -23.20 13.42
C ALA A 80 -9.24 -22.15 13.03
N GLU A 81 -10.49 -22.56 12.92
CA GLU A 81 -11.58 -21.68 12.45
C GLU A 81 -11.78 -20.44 13.34
N ASN A 82 -11.58 -20.56 14.64
CA ASN A 82 -11.64 -19.43 15.57
C ASN A 82 -10.50 -18.42 15.34
N GLU A 83 -9.30 -18.89 14.99
CA GLU A 83 -8.15 -18.04 14.66
C GLU A 83 -8.38 -17.33 13.33
N GLN A 84 -8.87 -18.05 12.30
CA GLN A 84 -9.24 -17.44 11.03
C GLN A 84 -10.32 -16.38 11.22
N ARG A 85 -11.36 -16.63 12.03
CA ARG A 85 -12.39 -15.63 12.35
C ARG A 85 -11.81 -14.40 13.05
N HIS A 86 -10.88 -14.61 13.99
CA HIS A 86 -10.16 -13.51 14.64
C HIS A 86 -9.39 -12.66 13.64
N ILE A 87 -8.60 -13.28 12.77
CA ILE A 87 -7.84 -12.60 11.73
C ILE A 87 -8.77 -11.81 10.79
N ILE A 88 -9.85 -12.44 10.28
CA ILE A 88 -10.82 -11.80 9.39
C ILE A 88 -11.40 -10.54 10.02
N LYS A 89 -11.87 -10.64 11.27
CA LYS A 89 -12.44 -9.50 11.98
C LYS A 89 -11.45 -8.34 12.09
N HIS A 90 -10.24 -8.62 12.54
CA HIS A 90 -9.22 -7.58 12.76
C HIS A 90 -8.62 -7.08 11.44
N ALA A 91 -8.53 -7.91 10.41
CA ALA A 91 -8.12 -7.47 9.07
C ALA A 91 -9.11 -6.46 8.48
N ILE A 92 -10.43 -6.72 8.58
CA ILE A 92 -11.45 -5.75 8.16
C ILE A 92 -11.28 -4.44 8.94
N GLN A 93 -11.07 -4.51 10.26
CA GLN A 93 -10.87 -3.32 11.08
C GLN A 93 -9.60 -2.54 10.69
N ASN A 94 -8.49 -3.24 10.48
CA ASN A 94 -7.22 -2.63 10.10
C ASN A 94 -7.27 -2.01 8.71
N GLU A 95 -7.85 -2.70 7.74
CA GLU A 95 -7.97 -2.20 6.37
C GLU A 95 -8.84 -0.94 6.31
N MET A 96 -10.00 -0.95 6.98
CA MET A 96 -10.85 0.24 7.09
C MET A 96 -10.14 1.39 7.82
N THR A 97 -9.38 1.08 8.86
CA THR A 97 -8.59 2.09 9.58
C THR A 97 -7.52 2.70 8.67
N SER A 98 -6.82 1.88 7.88
CA SER A 98 -5.82 2.37 6.92
C SER A 98 -6.41 3.32 5.88
N TYR A 99 -7.64 3.09 5.39
CA TYR A 99 -8.29 4.03 4.47
C TYR A 99 -8.51 5.42 5.09
N PHE A 100 -8.91 5.51 6.35
CA PHE A 100 -9.01 6.78 7.06
C PHE A 100 -7.64 7.44 7.26
N GLU A 101 -6.64 6.65 7.59
CA GLU A 101 -5.28 7.12 7.75
C GLU A 101 -4.69 7.66 6.45
N PHE A 102 -4.95 7.00 5.31
CA PHE A 102 -4.53 7.53 4.00
C PHE A 102 -5.10 8.91 3.74
N VAL A 103 -6.40 9.11 3.97
CA VAL A 103 -7.02 10.44 3.80
C VAL A 103 -6.35 11.48 4.71
N SER A 104 -6.09 11.12 5.98
CA SER A 104 -5.41 12.01 6.93
C SER A 104 -3.95 12.29 6.53
N ILE A 105 -3.22 11.30 6.00
CA ILE A 105 -1.84 11.42 5.54
C ILE A 105 -1.79 12.32 4.31
N TRP A 106 -2.63 12.05 3.31
CA TRP A 106 -2.68 12.87 2.09
C TRP A 106 -3.12 14.31 2.34
N GLY A 107 -3.92 14.59 3.38
CA GLY A 107 -4.32 15.94 3.77
C GLY A 107 -3.35 16.67 4.71
N SER A 108 -2.30 15.97 5.17
CA SER A 108 -1.30 16.52 6.10
C SER A 108 -0.03 16.97 5.38
N SER A 109 0.77 17.83 6.02
CA SER A 109 2.12 18.15 5.55
C SER A 109 3.06 16.96 5.77
N ALA A 110 4.14 16.88 4.97
CA ALA A 110 5.19 15.88 5.15
C ALA A 110 5.75 15.88 6.58
N GLN A 111 6.01 17.07 7.14
CA GLN A 111 6.49 17.23 8.52
C GLN A 111 5.55 16.57 9.55
N LYS A 112 4.23 16.76 9.40
CA LYS A 112 3.26 16.13 10.30
C LYS A 112 3.21 14.62 10.13
N ASN A 113 3.38 14.11 8.91
CA ASN A 113 3.43 12.68 8.66
C ASN A 113 4.70 12.04 9.23
N ILE A 114 5.86 12.72 9.12
CA ILE A 114 7.11 12.28 9.73
C ILE A 114 6.97 12.17 11.26
N GLN A 115 6.31 13.15 11.90
CA GLN A 115 6.07 13.12 13.35
C GLN A 115 5.18 11.96 13.83
N ARG A 116 4.43 11.33 12.93
CA ARG A 116 3.64 10.12 13.22
C ARG A 116 4.49 8.84 13.23
N ILE A 117 5.71 8.90 12.71
CA ILE A 117 6.65 7.79 12.71
C ILE A 117 7.38 7.80 14.04
N GLN A 118 7.23 6.74 14.83
CA GLN A 118 7.77 6.64 16.18
C GLN A 118 9.17 6.01 16.18
N LYS A 119 9.34 4.93 15.39
CA LYS A 119 10.61 4.22 15.26
C LYS A 119 10.83 3.79 13.82
N ILE A 120 12.11 3.69 13.45
CA ILE A 120 12.54 3.16 12.16
C ILE A 120 13.57 2.07 12.43
N TYR A 121 13.22 0.85 12.08
CA TYR A 121 14.09 -0.31 12.21
C TYR A 121 14.80 -0.57 10.89
N GLY A 122 16.12 -0.67 10.89
CA GLY A 122 16.92 -0.91 9.69
C GLY A 122 17.16 0.33 8.85
N GLU A 123 17.08 1.53 9.43
CA GLU A 123 17.31 2.81 8.74
C GLU A 123 18.72 2.87 8.11
N GLU A 124 19.71 2.28 8.76
CA GLU A 124 21.09 2.17 8.27
C GLU A 124 21.20 1.46 6.91
N ARG A 125 20.31 0.49 6.65
CA ARG A 125 20.26 -0.24 5.37
C ARG A 125 19.79 0.66 4.22
N PHE A 126 18.82 1.54 4.52
CA PHE A 126 18.33 2.50 3.55
C PHE A 126 19.44 3.50 3.16
N HIS A 127 20.10 4.08 4.15
CA HIS A 127 21.20 5.02 3.91
C HIS A 127 22.38 4.36 3.19
N ALA A 128 22.73 3.14 3.55
CA ALA A 128 23.76 2.37 2.85
C ALA A 128 23.40 2.13 1.38
N ALA A 129 22.16 1.74 1.10
CA ALA A 129 21.68 1.52 -0.27
C ALA A 129 21.69 2.82 -1.11
N LEU A 130 21.29 3.95 -0.54
CA LEU A 130 21.35 5.25 -1.22
C LEU A 130 22.79 5.68 -1.52
N ALA A 131 23.72 5.48 -0.56
CA ALA A 131 25.13 5.86 -0.72
C ALA A 131 25.83 5.13 -1.86
N GLU A 132 25.37 3.93 -2.24
CA GLU A 132 25.91 3.21 -3.41
C GLU A 132 25.59 3.87 -4.76
N ASN A 133 24.59 4.74 -4.82
CA ASN A 133 24.16 5.45 -6.03
C ASN A 133 23.91 4.54 -7.26
N LYS A 134 23.45 3.31 -7.03
CA LYS A 134 23.16 2.30 -8.06
C LYS A 134 21.68 2.26 -8.47
N GLY A 135 20.88 3.19 -7.93
CA GLY A 135 19.42 3.15 -7.97
C GLY A 135 18.85 2.29 -6.83
N LEU A 136 17.60 2.57 -6.46
CA LEU A 136 16.94 1.91 -5.34
C LEU A 136 15.50 1.51 -5.68
N VAL A 137 15.18 0.23 -5.53
CA VAL A 137 13.83 -0.32 -5.67
C VAL A 137 13.30 -0.62 -4.27
N LEU A 138 12.28 0.10 -3.84
CA LEU A 138 11.59 -0.11 -2.58
C LEU A 138 10.36 -0.99 -2.84
N ILE A 139 10.39 -2.19 -2.29
CA ILE A 139 9.30 -3.18 -2.35
C ILE A 139 8.42 -2.96 -1.14
N ILE A 140 7.20 -2.52 -1.36
CA ILE A 140 6.23 -2.21 -0.31
C ILE A 140 4.95 -2.99 -0.60
N PRO A 141 4.55 -3.98 0.21
CA PRO A 141 3.28 -4.68 0.01
C PRO A 141 2.09 -3.80 0.40
N HIS A 142 0.88 -4.18 -0.03
CA HIS A 142 -0.37 -3.58 0.47
C HIS A 142 -0.62 -4.00 1.93
N PHE A 143 0.17 -3.44 2.83
CA PHE A 143 0.24 -3.82 4.24
C PHE A 143 0.18 -2.57 5.12
N GLY A 144 -0.73 -2.56 6.09
CA GLY A 144 -0.90 -1.46 7.02
C GLY A 144 -1.10 -0.12 6.30
N THR A 145 -0.47 0.92 6.81
CA THR A 145 -0.63 2.29 6.28
C THR A 145 0.63 2.75 5.55
N TRP A 146 0.95 2.06 4.46
CA TRP A 146 2.19 2.27 3.68
C TRP A 146 2.41 3.71 3.20
N GLU A 147 1.37 4.49 2.98
CA GLU A 147 1.48 5.89 2.53
C GLU A 147 2.25 6.78 3.52
N VAL A 148 2.30 6.44 4.79
CA VAL A 148 3.05 7.22 5.80
C VAL A 148 4.55 7.25 5.50
N MET A 149 5.09 6.23 4.83
CA MET A 149 6.51 6.11 4.51
C MET A 149 6.97 7.15 3.49
N ASN A 150 6.09 7.57 2.57
CA ASN A 150 6.45 8.51 1.50
C ASN A 150 7.01 9.83 2.04
N ALA A 151 6.43 10.35 3.12
CA ALA A 151 6.90 11.59 3.73
C ALA A 151 8.33 11.48 4.27
N TRP A 152 8.68 10.35 4.88
CA TRP A 152 10.02 10.11 5.38
C TRP A 152 11.00 9.87 4.22
N LEU A 153 10.65 9.03 3.26
CA LEU A 153 11.47 8.75 2.08
C LEU A 153 11.81 10.02 1.29
N SER A 154 10.85 10.94 1.18
CA SER A 154 11.01 12.19 0.42
C SER A 154 12.07 13.14 0.97
N GLN A 155 12.49 12.96 2.22
CA GLN A 155 13.59 13.74 2.80
C GLN A 155 14.94 13.42 2.14
N TYR A 156 15.10 12.20 1.66
CA TYR A 156 16.38 11.65 1.21
C TYR A 156 16.47 11.44 -0.30
N THR A 157 15.34 11.19 -0.97
CA THR A 157 15.33 10.85 -2.39
C THR A 157 14.06 11.33 -3.09
N GLU A 158 14.17 11.56 -4.40
CA GLU A 158 13.02 11.72 -5.29
C GLU A 158 12.59 10.35 -5.79
N MET A 159 11.28 10.12 -5.82
CA MET A 159 10.74 8.82 -6.19
C MET A 159 10.02 8.90 -7.54
N THR A 160 10.34 8.00 -8.47
CA THR A 160 9.56 7.81 -9.70
C THR A 160 8.62 6.63 -9.50
N ILE A 161 7.30 6.87 -9.49
CA ILE A 161 6.29 5.90 -9.07
C ILE A 161 5.24 5.68 -10.17
N LEU A 162 4.94 4.43 -10.51
CA LEU A 162 3.80 4.09 -11.35
C LEU A 162 2.51 4.51 -10.67
N TYR A 163 1.68 5.25 -11.39
CA TYR A 163 0.43 5.76 -10.86
C TYR A 163 -0.73 5.50 -11.81
N LYS A 164 -1.73 4.79 -11.32
CA LYS A 164 -3.02 4.62 -12.01
C LYS A 164 -4.01 5.64 -11.42
N PRO A 165 -4.57 6.53 -12.23
CA PRO A 165 -5.52 7.53 -11.74
C PRO A 165 -6.71 6.92 -10.99
N VAL A 166 -7.15 7.60 -9.94
CA VAL A 166 -8.38 7.26 -9.22
C VAL A 166 -9.59 7.56 -10.09
N LYS A 167 -10.67 6.78 -9.98
CA LYS A 167 -11.88 6.98 -10.80
C LYS A 167 -12.56 8.33 -10.57
N SER A 168 -12.57 8.85 -9.32
CA SER A 168 -13.08 10.19 -9.03
C SER A 168 -11.99 11.23 -9.33
N PRO A 169 -12.20 12.17 -10.25
CA PRO A 169 -11.23 13.23 -10.57
C PRO A 169 -10.81 14.04 -9.34
N GLU A 170 -11.73 14.28 -8.41
CA GLU A 170 -11.49 15.05 -7.19
C GLU A 170 -10.59 14.28 -6.20
N ALA A 171 -10.85 12.98 -6.05
CA ALA A 171 -10.00 12.11 -5.24
C ALA A 171 -8.61 11.95 -5.89
N ASP A 172 -8.56 11.81 -7.22
CA ASP A 172 -7.31 11.75 -7.97
C ASP A 172 -6.46 13.00 -7.78
N ARG A 173 -7.07 14.17 -7.90
CA ARG A 173 -6.43 15.45 -7.65
C ARG A 173 -5.87 15.51 -6.24
N PHE A 174 -6.63 15.10 -5.22
CA PHE A 174 -6.21 15.12 -3.83
C PHE A 174 -4.99 14.23 -3.58
N VAL A 175 -4.98 13.02 -4.13
CA VAL A 175 -3.85 12.08 -4.04
C VAL A 175 -2.61 12.62 -4.77
N ARG A 176 -2.78 13.15 -5.99
CA ARG A 176 -1.66 13.72 -6.76
C ARG A 176 -1.02 14.91 -6.06
N GLU A 177 -1.84 15.80 -5.49
CA GLU A 177 -1.34 16.95 -4.72
C GLU A 177 -0.54 16.47 -3.49
N ALA A 178 -0.99 15.41 -2.79
CA ALA A 178 -0.26 14.82 -1.68
C ALA A 178 1.11 14.28 -2.10
N ARG A 179 1.13 13.43 -3.12
CA ARG A 179 2.36 12.80 -3.63
C ARG A 179 3.34 13.79 -4.24
N SER A 180 2.83 14.85 -4.88
CA SER A 180 3.67 15.94 -5.38
C SER A 180 4.41 16.67 -4.25
N ARG A 181 3.76 16.90 -3.11
CA ARG A 181 4.41 17.47 -1.93
C ARG A 181 5.51 16.59 -1.35
N GLU A 182 5.45 15.28 -1.61
CA GLU A 182 6.41 14.28 -1.17
C GLU A 182 7.44 13.94 -2.26
N ARG A 183 7.69 14.86 -3.18
CA ARG A 183 8.71 14.73 -4.25
C ARG A 183 8.55 13.47 -5.10
N ALA A 184 7.32 12.98 -5.27
CA ALA A 184 7.04 11.83 -6.12
C ALA A 184 6.74 12.29 -7.56
N HIS A 185 7.52 11.78 -8.51
CA HIS A 185 7.27 11.89 -9.94
C HIS A 185 6.36 10.74 -10.37
N LEU A 186 5.09 11.04 -10.65
CA LEU A 186 4.09 10.05 -11.02
C LEU A 186 4.14 9.78 -12.53
N VAL A 187 4.34 8.51 -12.90
CA VAL A 187 4.41 8.06 -14.30
C VAL A 187 3.29 7.06 -14.59
N PRO A 188 2.85 6.93 -15.87
CA PRO A 188 1.77 6.01 -16.24
C PRO A 188 2.09 4.55 -15.93
N THR A 189 1.04 3.73 -15.74
CA THR A 189 1.17 2.28 -15.51
C THR A 189 1.28 1.47 -16.81
N ASP A 190 1.96 2.02 -17.82
CA ASP A 190 2.21 1.42 -19.11
C ASP A 190 3.73 1.30 -19.41
N ASP A 191 4.07 0.84 -20.59
CA ASP A 191 5.47 0.71 -21.02
C ASP A 191 6.25 2.02 -21.00
N SER A 192 5.59 3.17 -21.17
CA SER A 192 6.24 4.47 -21.13
C SER A 192 6.68 4.82 -19.71
N GLY A 193 5.84 4.55 -18.72
CA GLY A 193 6.17 4.74 -17.31
C GLY A 193 7.23 3.75 -16.83
N VAL A 194 7.17 2.50 -17.27
CA VAL A 194 8.21 1.49 -16.96
C VAL A 194 9.58 1.93 -17.52
N ARG A 195 9.63 2.48 -18.75
CA ARG A 195 10.87 3.03 -19.31
C ARG A 195 11.40 4.22 -18.51
N GLN A 196 10.52 5.09 -18.00
CA GLN A 196 10.92 6.22 -17.15
C GLN A 196 11.52 5.74 -15.82
N ILE A 197 10.91 4.75 -15.16
CA ILE A 197 11.48 4.12 -13.95
C ILE A 197 12.84 3.49 -14.25
N PHE A 198 12.95 2.73 -15.33
CA PHE A 198 14.22 2.12 -15.73
C PHE A 198 15.33 3.16 -15.91
N LYS A 199 15.01 4.28 -16.59
CA LYS A 199 15.96 5.40 -16.77
C LYS A 199 16.33 6.03 -15.42
N ALA A 200 15.35 6.29 -14.55
CA ALA A 200 15.59 6.87 -13.23
C ALA A 200 16.51 5.97 -12.39
N LEU A 201 16.26 4.65 -12.36
CA LEU A 201 17.10 3.70 -11.64
C LEU A 201 18.53 3.65 -12.16
N LYS A 202 18.72 3.71 -13.51
CA LYS A 202 20.05 3.78 -14.13
C LYS A 202 20.83 5.06 -13.79
N GLN A 203 20.12 6.10 -13.37
CA GLN A 203 20.69 7.39 -12.94
C GLN A 203 20.85 7.50 -11.42
N GLY A 204 20.72 6.39 -10.67
CA GLY A 204 20.81 6.40 -9.22
C GLY A 204 19.50 6.76 -8.49
N GLY A 205 18.39 6.95 -9.22
CA GLY A 205 17.08 7.32 -8.66
C GLY A 205 16.38 6.19 -7.91
N THR A 206 15.25 6.51 -7.30
CA THR A 206 14.47 5.59 -6.47
C THR A 206 13.08 5.33 -7.08
N THR A 207 12.58 4.11 -6.96
CA THR A 207 11.19 3.76 -7.27
C THR A 207 10.56 2.98 -6.11
N VAL A 208 9.24 3.12 -5.98
CA VAL A 208 8.40 2.34 -5.06
C VAL A 208 7.49 1.45 -5.88
N ILE A 209 7.43 0.17 -5.54
CA ILE A 209 6.58 -0.81 -6.22
C ILE A 209 5.83 -1.65 -5.18
N LEU A 210 4.51 -1.77 -5.40
CA LEU A 210 3.63 -2.66 -4.65
C LEU A 210 3.38 -3.90 -5.53
N PRO A 211 4.06 -5.03 -5.28
CA PRO A 211 4.11 -6.15 -6.22
C PRO A 211 3.00 -7.20 -6.03
N ASP A 212 2.20 -7.07 -5.00
CA ASP A 212 1.31 -8.09 -4.45
C ASP A 212 -0.12 -8.05 -5.01
N HIS A 213 -0.28 -7.58 -6.23
CA HIS A 213 -1.53 -7.74 -6.97
C HIS A 213 -1.30 -8.44 -8.31
N SER A 214 -2.31 -9.19 -8.75
CA SER A 214 -2.26 -9.85 -10.05
C SER A 214 -2.35 -8.82 -11.19
N PRO A 215 -1.50 -8.90 -12.21
CA PRO A 215 -1.58 -8.02 -13.38
C PRO A 215 -2.85 -8.31 -14.19
N ASP A 216 -3.41 -7.29 -14.85
CA ASP A 216 -4.58 -7.45 -15.71
C ASP A 216 -4.29 -8.40 -16.91
N HIS A 217 -3.03 -8.41 -17.39
CA HIS A 217 -2.55 -9.26 -18.49
C HIS A 217 -1.11 -9.70 -18.25
N GLY A 218 -0.79 -10.92 -18.67
CA GLY A 218 0.56 -11.49 -18.52
C GLY A 218 0.89 -11.83 -17.06
N GLY A 219 2.18 -11.83 -16.74
CA GLY A 219 2.67 -12.23 -15.42
C GLY A 219 3.34 -13.59 -15.44
N GLU A 220 4.13 -13.85 -14.42
CA GLU A 220 4.78 -15.13 -14.19
C GLU A 220 3.91 -15.95 -13.22
N MET A 221 3.73 -17.25 -13.51
CA MET A 221 3.07 -18.13 -12.56
C MET A 221 4.04 -18.50 -11.44
N VAL A 222 3.82 -17.95 -10.27
CA VAL A 222 4.64 -18.23 -9.08
C VAL A 222 3.78 -18.71 -7.93
N GLN A 223 4.38 -19.50 -7.04
CA GLN A 223 3.70 -19.95 -5.82
C GLN A 223 3.54 -18.78 -4.87
N TYR A 224 2.32 -18.62 -4.35
CA TYR A 224 1.97 -17.67 -3.31
C TYR A 224 1.01 -18.37 -2.35
N PHE A 225 1.41 -18.53 -1.09
CA PHE A 225 0.73 -19.41 -0.11
C PHE A 225 0.45 -20.84 -0.64
N GLY A 226 1.43 -21.40 -1.36
CA GLY A 226 1.30 -22.74 -1.95
C GLY A 226 0.36 -22.83 -3.16
N ILE A 227 -0.17 -21.70 -3.66
CA ILE A 227 -1.10 -21.63 -4.78
C ILE A 227 -0.42 -20.96 -5.97
N PRO A 228 -0.49 -21.54 -7.18
CA PRO A 228 0.00 -20.88 -8.38
C PRO A 228 -0.80 -19.59 -8.66
N LEU A 229 -0.13 -18.44 -8.66
CA LEU A 229 -0.74 -17.14 -8.91
C LEU A 229 0.01 -16.41 -10.02
N ALA A 230 -0.74 -15.82 -10.97
CA ALA A 230 -0.17 -14.90 -11.95
C ALA A 230 0.28 -13.63 -11.26
N SER A 231 1.58 -13.37 -11.26
CA SER A 231 2.21 -12.29 -10.50
C SER A 231 3.07 -11.40 -11.40
N SER A 232 3.10 -10.11 -11.09
CA SER A 232 3.94 -9.16 -11.82
C SER A 232 5.43 -9.42 -11.54
N SER A 233 6.20 -9.67 -12.58
CA SER A 233 7.66 -9.80 -12.50
C SER A 233 8.40 -8.46 -12.68
N LEU A 234 7.68 -7.34 -12.70
CA LEU A 234 8.26 -6.01 -12.96
C LEU A 234 9.37 -5.66 -11.97
N SER A 235 9.14 -5.83 -10.67
CA SER A 235 10.11 -5.52 -9.62
C SER A 235 11.40 -6.32 -9.82
N ALA A 236 11.28 -7.63 -10.00
CA ALA A 236 12.43 -8.51 -10.22
C ALA A 236 13.19 -8.14 -11.51
N LYS A 237 12.48 -7.88 -12.62
CA LYS A 237 13.08 -7.45 -13.90
C LYS A 237 13.83 -6.12 -13.76
N LEU A 238 13.28 -5.14 -13.07
CA LEU A 238 13.93 -3.86 -12.82
C LEU A 238 15.21 -4.05 -12.01
N ILE A 239 15.13 -4.74 -10.87
CA ILE A 239 16.30 -5.02 -10.00
C ILE A 239 17.41 -5.70 -10.80
N GLN A 240 17.10 -6.79 -11.50
CA GLN A 240 18.08 -7.59 -12.23
C GLN A 240 18.72 -6.84 -13.41
N LYS A 241 17.92 -6.08 -14.17
CA LYS A 241 18.41 -5.35 -15.36
C LYS A 241 19.16 -4.08 -15.01
N THR A 242 18.77 -3.37 -13.96
CA THR A 242 19.41 -2.12 -13.56
C THR A 242 20.54 -2.32 -12.58
N LYS A 243 20.55 -3.46 -11.86
CA LYS A 243 21.43 -3.73 -10.71
C LYS A 243 21.21 -2.75 -9.55
N ALA A 244 20.04 -2.12 -9.52
CA ALA A 244 19.62 -1.27 -8.42
C ALA A 244 19.50 -2.08 -7.12
N ARG A 245 19.78 -1.44 -5.99
CA ARG A 245 19.56 -2.04 -4.68
C ARG A 245 18.05 -2.25 -4.44
N ALA A 246 17.72 -3.30 -3.71
CA ALA A 246 16.34 -3.64 -3.36
C ALA A 246 16.20 -3.71 -1.85
N LEU A 247 15.18 -3.03 -1.31
CA LEU A 247 14.81 -3.08 0.09
C LEU A 247 13.32 -3.40 0.22
N PHE A 248 12.96 -4.14 1.27
CA PHE A 248 11.61 -4.48 1.61
C PHE A 248 11.15 -3.64 2.79
N LEU A 249 10.07 -2.86 2.62
CA LEU A 249 9.60 -1.89 3.60
C LEU A 249 8.14 -2.15 3.96
N TYR A 250 7.81 -1.94 5.23
CA TYR A 250 6.45 -1.96 5.72
C TYR A 250 6.29 -1.08 6.96
N ALA A 251 5.04 -0.68 7.24
CA ALA A 251 4.70 0.14 8.39
C ALA A 251 3.71 -0.60 9.30
N ILE A 252 4.02 -0.66 10.59
CA ILE A 252 3.14 -1.24 11.61
C ILE A 252 2.52 -0.10 12.42
N ARG A 253 1.19 -0.10 12.52
CA ARG A 253 0.46 0.82 13.40
C ARG A 253 0.66 0.44 14.85
N ASN A 254 0.99 1.43 15.69
CA ASN A 254 0.99 1.34 17.14
C ASN A 254 0.04 2.37 17.76
N ASP A 255 0.02 2.46 19.10
CA ASP A 255 -0.89 3.36 19.82
C ASP A 255 -0.61 4.84 19.55
N ASP A 256 0.63 5.21 19.26
CA ASP A 256 1.07 6.60 19.10
C ASP A 256 1.35 7.02 17.65
N GLY A 257 1.34 6.07 16.72
CA GLY A 257 1.63 6.33 15.32
C GLY A 257 2.00 5.07 14.55
N PHE A 258 3.21 5.08 13.96
CA PHE A 258 3.68 4.00 13.09
C PHE A 258 5.14 3.69 13.34
N ASP A 259 5.48 2.42 13.33
CA ASP A 259 6.86 1.94 13.28
C ASP A 259 7.17 1.49 11.85
N LEU A 260 8.26 2.01 11.27
CA LEU A 260 8.76 1.62 9.96
C LEU A 260 9.79 0.50 10.10
N HIS A 261 9.70 -0.47 9.21
CA HIS A 261 10.66 -1.57 9.11
C HIS A 261 11.27 -1.60 7.73
N ILE A 262 12.59 -1.73 7.68
CA ILE A 262 13.39 -1.78 6.46
C ILE A 262 14.24 -3.05 6.51
N GLU A 263 13.97 -3.99 5.62
CA GLU A 263 14.63 -5.29 5.55
C GLU A 263 15.37 -5.43 4.21
N THR A 264 16.43 -6.22 4.19
CA THR A 264 17.09 -6.65 2.96
C THR A 264 16.39 -7.86 2.39
N LEU A 265 16.43 -8.01 1.07
CA LEU A 265 16.04 -9.24 0.39
C LEU A 265 17.26 -10.14 0.15
N PRO A 266 17.09 -11.47 0.02
CA PRO A 266 18.16 -12.38 -0.31
C PRO A 266 18.94 -11.96 -1.57
N GLU A 267 20.27 -12.13 -1.58
CA GLU A 267 21.16 -11.72 -2.69
C GLU A 267 20.79 -12.35 -4.03
N GLN A 268 20.10 -13.50 -4.00
CA GLN A 268 19.59 -14.18 -5.21
C GLN A 268 18.61 -13.33 -6.01
N ILE A 269 18.03 -12.26 -5.42
CA ILE A 269 17.14 -11.34 -6.13
C ILE A 269 17.84 -10.60 -7.28
N TYR A 270 19.16 -10.39 -7.17
CA TYR A 270 19.97 -9.70 -8.18
C TYR A 270 20.43 -10.60 -9.33
N THR A 271 20.24 -11.91 -9.20
CA THR A 271 20.71 -12.94 -10.14
C THR A 271 19.56 -13.83 -10.60
N GLY A 272 19.83 -14.67 -11.59
CA GLY A 272 18.83 -15.63 -12.06
C GLY A 272 17.73 -15.07 -12.96
N ARG A 273 16.61 -15.78 -13.02
CA ARG A 273 15.44 -15.41 -13.83
C ARG A 273 14.46 -14.55 -13.04
N ALA A 274 13.68 -13.73 -13.73
CA ALA A 274 12.68 -12.84 -13.11
C ALA A 274 11.65 -13.60 -12.26
N GLU A 275 11.28 -14.82 -12.68
CA GLU A 275 10.42 -15.72 -11.91
C GLU A 275 10.97 -15.99 -10.51
N GLN A 276 12.28 -16.30 -10.41
CA GLN A 276 12.94 -16.55 -9.11
C GLN A 276 12.96 -15.31 -8.23
N GLY A 277 13.26 -14.13 -8.84
CA GLY A 277 13.19 -12.86 -8.12
C GLY A 277 11.78 -12.53 -7.61
N THR A 278 10.75 -12.81 -8.41
CA THR A 278 9.35 -12.64 -8.02
C THR A 278 8.99 -13.57 -6.85
N ARG A 279 9.45 -14.84 -6.89
CA ARG A 279 9.26 -15.79 -5.78
C ARG A 279 9.89 -15.32 -4.48
N ILE A 280 11.10 -14.73 -4.54
CA ILE A 280 11.78 -14.17 -3.36
C ILE A 280 10.93 -13.04 -2.75
N ILE A 281 10.40 -12.15 -3.59
CA ILE A 281 9.53 -11.06 -3.13
C ILE A 281 8.25 -11.61 -2.48
N HIS A 282 7.59 -12.57 -3.13
CA HIS A 282 6.38 -13.19 -2.58
C HIS A 282 6.65 -13.88 -1.25
N HIS A 283 7.75 -14.61 -1.14
CA HIS A 283 8.12 -15.26 0.12
C HIS A 283 8.36 -14.25 1.25
N ALA A 284 8.97 -13.11 0.97
CA ALA A 284 9.11 -12.04 1.97
C ALA A 284 7.75 -11.48 2.41
N ILE A 285 6.79 -11.35 1.48
CA ILE A 285 5.42 -10.91 1.78
C ILE A 285 4.68 -11.99 2.60
N GLU A 286 4.79 -13.27 2.23
CA GLU A 286 4.22 -14.40 3.00
C GLU A 286 4.70 -14.38 4.45
N GLN A 287 6.00 -14.28 4.67
CA GLN A 287 6.60 -14.19 6.00
C GLN A 287 6.11 -12.97 6.80
N LEU A 288 5.92 -11.84 6.14
CA LEU A 288 5.34 -10.65 6.78
C LEU A 288 3.89 -10.89 7.18
N ILE A 289 3.09 -11.49 6.30
CA ILE A 289 1.68 -11.80 6.56
C ILE A 289 1.55 -12.81 7.70
N GLU A 290 2.39 -13.85 7.74
CA GLU A 290 2.40 -14.82 8.83
C GLU A 290 2.72 -14.18 10.19
N ARG A 291 3.65 -13.21 10.22
CA ARG A 291 3.98 -12.44 11.44
C ARG A 291 2.85 -11.50 11.88
N TYR A 292 2.12 -10.90 10.92
CA TYR A 292 1.12 -9.86 11.18
C TYR A 292 -0.11 -10.01 10.29
N PRO A 293 -0.85 -11.14 10.39
CA PRO A 293 -1.92 -11.47 9.43
C PRO A 293 -3.08 -10.49 9.44
N THR A 294 -3.26 -9.72 10.50
CA THR A 294 -4.34 -8.74 10.62
C THR A 294 -4.03 -7.40 9.93
N HIS A 295 -2.78 -7.14 9.53
CA HIS A 295 -2.36 -5.87 8.94
C HIS A 295 -2.33 -5.90 7.41
N TYR A 296 -2.35 -7.09 6.80
CA TYR A 296 -2.37 -7.22 5.35
C TYR A 296 -3.74 -6.82 4.79
N HIS A 297 -3.74 -6.15 3.65
CA HIS A 297 -4.95 -5.78 2.95
C HIS A 297 -5.47 -6.96 2.13
N TRP A 298 -6.19 -7.85 2.77
CA TRP A 298 -6.72 -9.09 2.19
C TRP A 298 -7.76 -8.89 1.09
N SER A 299 -8.14 -7.66 0.81
CA SER A 299 -9.05 -7.33 -0.29
C SER A 299 -8.38 -7.31 -1.67
N TYR A 300 -7.08 -7.46 -1.73
CA TYR A 300 -6.26 -7.52 -2.93
C TYR A 300 -6.19 -8.93 -3.52
#